data_ca0ae1892381668d4f2f9dc1fafc49c2
#
_entry.id   ca0ae1892381668d4f2f9dc1fafc49c2
#
_cell.length_a   1.000
_cell.length_b   1.000
_cell.length_c   1.000
_cell.angle_alpha   90.00
_cell.angle_beta   90.00
_cell.angle_gamma   90.00
#
_symmetry.space_group_name_H-M   'P 1'
#
loop_
_entity.id
_entity.type
_entity.pdbx_description
1 polymer ?
#
loop_
_entity_poly.entity_id
_entity_poly.type
_entity_poly.pdbx_seq_one_letter_code
_entity_poly.pdbx_strand_id
1 'polypeptide(L)'
;MHETSLPSHPWLLLVEDDPASAVFMTAAATPLPAQVCQADSLDEARALCAAHTFDLLLIDVNLPDGHGEDFLRELRDAGIATPALAHTADPDPALHARLRAAGFAEVLLKPIAATTLRAALRRHLPETASPIWDDTDALAALGGQAEHVQTMRDLFLAELPAQRQRIVQAAIHADVSALRAELHRLVASCGFVGARRLEQAVRRLQASLLDPDALRALEAAIEEQLTTPAA
;
A
#
# COMPACT_ATOMS: atom_id res chain seq x y z
N MET A 1 -8.37 14.38 -27.25
CA MET A 1 -8.69 14.81 -25.88
C MET A 1 -8.29 13.64 -24.99
N HIS A 2 -7.08 13.66 -24.40
CA HIS A 2 -6.70 12.69 -23.37
C HIS A 2 -7.31 13.21 -22.08
N GLU A 3 -8.36 12.52 -21.59
CA GLU A 3 -8.80 12.64 -20.21
C GLU A 3 -7.62 12.22 -19.33
N THR A 4 -7.00 13.17 -18.68
CA THR A 4 -6.08 12.92 -17.58
C THR A 4 -6.95 12.43 -16.41
N SER A 5 -7.22 11.13 -16.39
CA SER A 5 -7.86 10.50 -15.23
C SER A 5 -6.93 10.73 -14.04
N LEU A 6 -7.37 11.52 -13.08
CA LEU A 6 -6.73 11.61 -11.77
C LEU A 6 -6.58 10.19 -11.24
N PRO A 7 -5.45 9.83 -10.62
CA PRO A 7 -5.28 8.50 -10.06
C PRO A 7 -6.41 8.25 -9.06
N SER A 8 -7.33 7.36 -9.43
CA SER A 8 -8.41 6.95 -8.53
C SER A 8 -7.77 6.26 -7.34
N HIS A 9 -8.09 6.72 -6.12
CA HIS A 9 -7.67 6.05 -4.90
C HIS A 9 -8.19 4.61 -4.96
N PRO A 10 -7.36 3.61 -4.61
CA PRO A 10 -7.79 2.23 -4.60
C PRO A 10 -8.92 2.01 -3.59
N TRP A 11 -9.76 1.01 -3.88
CA TRP A 11 -10.88 0.66 -3.06
C TRP A 11 -10.58 -0.55 -2.18
N LEU A 12 -10.77 -0.37 -0.87
CA LEU A 12 -10.73 -1.43 0.13
C LEU A 12 -12.17 -1.81 0.52
N LEU A 13 -12.55 -3.07 0.33
CA LEU A 13 -13.76 -3.61 0.94
C LEU A 13 -13.43 -4.17 2.32
N LEU A 14 -14.07 -3.65 3.34
CA LEU A 14 -14.04 -4.17 4.72
C LEU A 14 -15.34 -4.91 5.01
N VAL A 15 -15.26 -6.21 5.29
CA VAL A 15 -16.41 -7.04 5.67
C VAL A 15 -16.29 -7.41 7.14
N GLU A 16 -17.13 -6.80 7.99
CA GLU A 16 -17.10 -6.90 9.46
C GLU A 16 -18.49 -6.60 10.03
N ASP A 17 -19.07 -7.52 10.76
CA ASP A 17 -20.40 -7.40 11.37
C ASP A 17 -20.42 -6.67 12.72
N ASP A 18 -19.28 -6.63 13.44
CA ASP A 18 -19.19 -5.86 14.68
C ASP A 18 -18.94 -4.38 14.40
N PRO A 19 -19.91 -3.48 14.72
CA PRO A 19 -19.77 -2.06 14.42
C PRO A 19 -18.56 -1.39 15.07
N ALA A 20 -18.14 -1.86 16.26
CA ALA A 20 -16.99 -1.27 16.95
C ALA A 20 -15.68 -1.64 16.25
N SER A 21 -15.54 -2.91 15.80
CA SER A 21 -14.43 -3.36 14.98
C SER A 21 -14.39 -2.64 13.63
N ALA A 22 -15.54 -2.50 12.96
CA ALA A 22 -15.64 -1.81 11.67
C ALA A 22 -15.18 -0.34 11.76
N VAL A 23 -15.66 0.40 12.78
CA VAL A 23 -15.23 1.78 13.05
C VAL A 23 -13.73 1.85 13.32
N PHE A 24 -13.20 0.97 14.16
CA PHE A 24 -11.77 0.93 14.47
C PHE A 24 -10.92 0.66 13.21
N MET A 25 -11.29 -0.35 12.40
CA MET A 25 -10.54 -0.73 11.20
C MET A 25 -10.59 0.36 10.14
N THR A 26 -11.74 0.99 9.95
CA THR A 26 -11.90 2.14 9.06
C THR A 26 -11.03 3.32 9.50
N ALA A 27 -11.06 3.66 10.77
CA ALA A 27 -10.20 4.72 11.33
C ALA A 27 -8.70 4.39 11.17
N ALA A 28 -8.32 3.11 11.36
CA ALA A 28 -6.96 2.67 11.14
C ALA A 28 -6.52 2.73 9.67
N ALA A 29 -7.45 2.54 8.72
CA ALA A 29 -7.21 2.64 7.29
C ALA A 29 -7.22 4.08 6.76
N THR A 30 -7.89 5.02 7.43
CA THR A 30 -8.03 6.43 7.00
C THR A 30 -6.72 7.13 6.59
N PRO A 31 -5.56 6.89 7.26
CA PRO A 31 -4.29 7.47 6.82
C PRO A 31 -3.70 6.85 5.54
N LEU A 32 -4.32 5.80 4.98
CA LEU A 32 -3.92 5.24 3.70
C LEU A 32 -4.66 5.97 2.57
N PRO A 33 -4.03 6.16 1.41
CA PRO A 33 -4.69 6.74 0.24
C PRO A 33 -5.62 5.72 -0.43
N ALA A 34 -6.58 5.19 0.32
CA ALA A 34 -7.56 4.21 -0.12
C ALA A 34 -8.95 4.63 0.35
N GLN A 35 -9.96 4.37 -0.49
CA GLN A 35 -11.35 4.54 -0.11
C GLN A 35 -11.84 3.25 0.54
N VAL A 36 -12.45 3.35 1.73
CA VAL A 36 -12.99 2.19 2.44
C VAL A 36 -14.48 2.10 2.19
N CYS A 37 -14.92 0.97 1.64
CA CYS A 37 -16.30 0.58 1.56
C CYS A 37 -16.55 -0.50 2.62
N GLN A 38 -17.62 -0.40 3.40
CA GLN A 38 -17.96 -1.36 4.46
C GLN A 38 -19.12 -2.23 4.01
N ALA A 39 -19.09 -3.48 4.45
CA ALA A 39 -20.19 -4.43 4.42
C ALA A 39 -20.32 -5.06 5.79
N ASP A 40 -21.52 -5.18 6.33
CA ASP A 40 -21.80 -5.81 7.62
C ASP A 40 -22.17 -7.31 7.51
N SER A 41 -22.23 -7.82 6.27
CA SER A 41 -22.62 -9.18 5.94
C SER A 41 -22.00 -9.65 4.62
N LEU A 42 -21.97 -10.97 4.42
CA LEU A 42 -21.53 -11.54 3.14
C LEU A 42 -22.49 -11.20 2.01
N ASP A 43 -23.80 -11.10 2.29
CA ASP A 43 -24.79 -10.74 1.29
C ASP A 43 -24.57 -9.31 0.76
N GLU A 44 -24.28 -8.37 1.66
CA GLU A 44 -23.93 -7.01 1.25
C GLU A 44 -22.59 -6.98 0.52
N ALA A 45 -21.58 -7.72 0.99
CA ALA A 45 -20.30 -7.83 0.31
C ALA A 45 -20.42 -8.40 -1.11
N ARG A 46 -21.30 -9.38 -1.35
CA ARG A 46 -21.62 -9.91 -2.68
C ARG A 46 -22.20 -8.85 -3.58
N ALA A 47 -23.18 -8.08 -3.08
CA ALA A 47 -23.81 -7.02 -3.83
C ALA A 47 -22.81 -5.92 -4.21
N LEU A 48 -21.92 -5.54 -3.31
CA LEU A 48 -20.86 -4.56 -3.54
C LEU A 48 -19.84 -5.08 -4.57
N CYS A 49 -19.38 -6.32 -4.47
CA CYS A 49 -18.46 -6.92 -5.44
C CYS A 49 -19.07 -7.11 -6.84
N ALA A 50 -20.39 -7.22 -6.94
CA ALA A 50 -21.09 -7.26 -8.22
C ALA A 50 -21.22 -5.87 -8.87
N ALA A 51 -21.26 -4.80 -8.07
CA ALA A 51 -21.44 -3.43 -8.52
C ALA A 51 -20.11 -2.67 -8.72
N HIS A 52 -19.06 -3.04 -7.97
CA HIS A 52 -17.80 -2.33 -7.91
C HIS A 52 -16.60 -3.29 -7.99
N THR A 53 -15.48 -2.77 -8.49
CA THR A 53 -14.19 -3.46 -8.39
C THR A 53 -13.42 -2.94 -7.17
N PHE A 54 -12.83 -3.86 -6.41
CA PHE A 54 -12.00 -3.54 -5.27
C PHE A 54 -10.56 -3.94 -5.54
N ASP A 55 -9.62 -3.20 -4.93
CA ASP A 55 -8.18 -3.46 -5.03
C ASP A 55 -7.67 -4.34 -3.89
N LEU A 56 -8.41 -4.37 -2.78
CA LEU A 56 -8.10 -5.19 -1.61
C LEU A 56 -9.39 -5.54 -0.86
N LEU A 57 -9.45 -6.76 -0.33
CA LEU A 57 -10.53 -7.21 0.55
C LEU A 57 -9.96 -7.47 1.94
N LEU A 58 -10.64 -7.01 2.99
CA LEU A 58 -10.38 -7.38 4.38
C LEU A 58 -11.66 -8.02 4.93
N ILE A 59 -11.62 -9.33 5.21
CA ILE A 59 -12.80 -10.13 5.46
C ILE A 59 -12.72 -10.79 6.82
N ASP A 60 -13.74 -10.61 7.68
CA ASP A 60 -13.89 -11.44 8.87
C ASP A 60 -14.13 -12.90 8.45
N VAL A 61 -13.49 -13.81 9.17
CA VAL A 61 -13.61 -15.24 8.92
C VAL A 61 -15.00 -15.75 9.34
N ASN A 62 -15.59 -15.16 10.39
CA ASN A 62 -16.86 -15.59 10.95
C ASN A 62 -17.87 -14.45 10.93
N LEU A 63 -18.83 -14.54 10.04
CA LEU A 63 -19.93 -13.61 9.89
C LEU A 63 -21.27 -14.29 10.21
N PRO A 64 -22.31 -13.57 10.60
CA PRO A 64 -23.59 -14.16 10.97
C PRO A 64 -24.24 -14.98 9.85
N ASP A 65 -23.97 -14.63 8.60
CA ASP A 65 -24.55 -15.21 7.38
C ASP A 65 -23.59 -16.19 6.65
N GLY A 66 -22.42 -16.53 7.26
CA GLY A 66 -21.52 -17.53 6.70
C GLY A 66 -20.05 -17.36 7.05
N HIS A 67 -19.20 -18.06 6.31
CA HIS A 67 -17.75 -18.02 6.50
C HIS A 67 -17.05 -17.25 5.40
N GLY A 68 -16.11 -16.37 5.77
CA GLY A 68 -15.32 -15.56 4.83
C GLY A 68 -14.52 -16.40 3.83
N GLU A 69 -14.12 -17.64 4.19
CA GLU A 69 -13.42 -18.54 3.26
C GLU A 69 -14.31 -19.05 2.12
N ASP A 70 -15.61 -19.29 2.39
CA ASP A 70 -16.56 -19.71 1.37
C ASP A 70 -16.86 -18.55 0.43
N PHE A 71 -17.05 -17.35 0.97
CA PHE A 71 -17.20 -16.13 0.19
C PHE A 71 -15.98 -15.87 -0.71
N LEU A 72 -14.76 -16.02 -0.20
CA LEU A 72 -13.56 -15.84 -1.02
C LEU A 72 -13.51 -16.87 -2.17
N ARG A 73 -13.93 -18.12 -1.91
CA ARG A 73 -13.98 -19.16 -2.93
C ARG A 73 -15.01 -18.81 -4.02
N GLU A 74 -16.20 -18.34 -3.65
CA GLU A 74 -17.20 -17.84 -4.58
C GLU A 74 -16.65 -16.74 -5.49
N LEU A 75 -15.91 -15.77 -4.92
CA LEU A 75 -15.28 -14.70 -5.69
C LEU A 75 -14.24 -15.26 -6.68
N ARG A 76 -13.43 -16.24 -6.27
CA ARG A 76 -12.43 -16.88 -7.14
C ARG A 76 -13.10 -17.66 -8.29
N ASP A 77 -14.18 -18.36 -8.01
CA ASP A 77 -14.98 -19.08 -9.02
C ASP A 77 -15.64 -18.11 -10.02
N ALA A 78 -15.98 -16.90 -9.57
CA ALA A 78 -16.46 -15.82 -10.42
C ALA A 78 -15.33 -15.07 -11.18
N GLY A 79 -14.07 -15.49 -11.04
CA GLY A 79 -12.92 -14.89 -11.74
C GLY A 79 -12.37 -13.62 -11.07
N ILE A 80 -12.82 -13.26 -9.87
CA ILE A 80 -12.32 -12.10 -9.12
C ILE A 80 -11.03 -12.49 -8.40
N ALA A 81 -9.89 -11.94 -8.85
CA ALA A 81 -8.56 -12.24 -8.34
C ALA A 81 -8.04 -11.22 -7.30
N THR A 82 -8.88 -10.29 -6.86
CA THR A 82 -8.53 -9.25 -5.87
C THR A 82 -7.85 -9.86 -4.64
N PRO A 83 -6.69 -9.35 -4.17
CA PRO A 83 -6.06 -9.81 -2.95
C PRO A 83 -7.02 -9.74 -1.76
N ALA A 84 -7.01 -10.75 -0.89
CA ALA A 84 -7.87 -10.81 0.29
C ALA A 84 -7.05 -11.08 1.55
N LEU A 85 -7.34 -10.35 2.61
CA LEU A 85 -6.82 -10.57 3.96
C LEU A 85 -7.95 -11.11 4.82
N ALA A 86 -7.66 -12.15 5.61
CA ALA A 86 -8.57 -12.61 6.63
C ALA A 86 -8.27 -11.94 7.96
N HIS A 87 -9.28 -11.63 8.77
CA HIS A 87 -9.07 -11.34 10.18
C HIS A 87 -9.96 -12.24 11.06
N THR A 88 -9.40 -12.72 12.16
CA THR A 88 -10.05 -13.70 13.01
C THR A 88 -9.62 -13.56 14.46
N ALA A 89 -10.49 -13.90 15.39
CA ALA A 89 -10.14 -14.02 16.80
C ALA A 89 -9.51 -15.38 17.17
N ASP A 90 -9.55 -16.35 16.26
CA ASP A 90 -9.08 -17.71 16.49
C ASP A 90 -7.56 -17.81 16.20
N PRO A 91 -6.72 -18.12 17.21
CA PRO A 91 -5.29 -18.25 17.04
C PRO A 91 -4.85 -19.62 16.49
N ASP A 92 -5.75 -20.52 16.13
CA ASP A 92 -5.41 -21.88 15.69
C ASP A 92 -4.55 -21.85 14.41
N PRO A 93 -3.30 -22.36 14.45
CA PRO A 93 -2.45 -22.44 13.26
C PRO A 93 -3.04 -23.29 12.13
N ALA A 94 -3.87 -24.30 12.45
CA ALA A 94 -4.53 -25.12 11.44
C ALA A 94 -5.58 -24.32 10.67
N LEU A 95 -6.36 -23.47 11.36
CA LEU A 95 -7.26 -22.52 10.72
C LEU A 95 -6.49 -21.55 9.82
N HIS A 96 -5.40 -20.98 10.32
CA HIS A 96 -4.60 -20.04 9.52
C HIS A 96 -3.98 -20.70 8.27
N ALA A 97 -3.55 -21.95 8.38
CA ALA A 97 -3.05 -22.71 7.22
C ALA A 97 -4.18 -22.96 6.20
N ARG A 98 -5.39 -23.30 6.67
CA ARG A 98 -6.57 -23.50 5.82
C ARG A 98 -6.97 -22.22 5.10
N LEU A 99 -7.01 -21.08 5.79
CA LEU A 99 -7.33 -19.78 5.19
C LEU A 99 -6.32 -19.37 4.09
N ARG A 100 -5.03 -19.61 4.34
CA ARG A 100 -4.01 -19.39 3.28
C ARG A 100 -4.21 -20.32 2.09
N ALA A 101 -4.54 -21.58 2.34
CA ALA A 101 -4.83 -22.54 1.28
C ALA A 101 -6.11 -22.18 0.50
N ALA A 102 -7.08 -21.52 1.14
CA ALA A 102 -8.27 -20.98 0.49
C ALA A 102 -8.00 -19.73 -0.36
N GLY A 103 -6.79 -19.15 -0.29
CA GLY A 103 -6.38 -18.02 -1.14
C GLY A 103 -6.29 -16.67 -0.44
N PHE A 104 -6.37 -16.63 0.89
CA PHE A 104 -6.06 -15.41 1.62
C PHE A 104 -4.55 -15.14 1.58
N ALA A 105 -4.18 -13.92 1.21
CA ALA A 105 -2.78 -13.49 1.13
C ALA A 105 -2.13 -13.36 2.52
N GLU A 106 -2.92 -12.97 3.52
CA GLU A 106 -2.47 -12.83 4.91
C GLU A 106 -3.65 -13.10 5.88
N VAL A 107 -3.31 -13.59 7.09
CA VAL A 107 -4.28 -13.79 8.18
C VAL A 107 -3.87 -12.92 9.35
N LEU A 108 -4.77 -12.05 9.78
CA LEU A 108 -4.60 -11.09 10.86
C LEU A 108 -5.37 -11.57 12.10
N LEU A 109 -4.69 -11.67 13.24
CA LEU A 109 -5.28 -12.10 14.49
C LEU A 109 -5.85 -10.90 15.27
N LYS A 110 -7.11 -11.01 15.72
CA LYS A 110 -7.74 -10.06 16.67
C LYS A 110 -7.27 -10.35 18.12
N PRO A 111 -7.04 -9.33 18.96
CA PRO A 111 -7.09 -7.90 18.67
C PRO A 111 -5.85 -7.44 17.88
N ILE A 112 -6.06 -6.60 16.85
CA ILE A 112 -4.98 -6.07 16.04
C ILE A 112 -4.69 -4.60 16.38
N ALA A 113 -3.41 -4.24 16.50
CA ALA A 113 -3.03 -2.83 16.63
C ALA A 113 -3.23 -2.08 15.31
N ALA A 114 -3.65 -0.80 15.37
CA ALA A 114 -3.86 0.03 14.17
C ALA A 114 -2.61 0.14 13.28
N THR A 115 -1.42 0.16 13.88
CA THR A 115 -0.15 0.17 13.15
C THR A 115 0.10 -1.13 12.38
N THR A 116 -0.23 -2.28 12.98
CA THR A 116 -0.09 -3.61 12.35
C THR A 116 -1.09 -3.77 11.21
N LEU A 117 -2.36 -3.40 11.43
CA LEU A 117 -3.38 -3.42 10.39
C LEU A 117 -2.98 -2.53 9.21
N ARG A 118 -2.55 -1.31 9.47
CA ARG A 118 -2.12 -0.36 8.45
C ARG A 118 -0.93 -0.89 7.65
N ALA A 119 0.05 -1.51 8.30
CA ALA A 119 1.19 -2.12 7.63
C ALA A 119 0.78 -3.30 6.74
N ALA A 120 -0.19 -4.13 7.17
CA ALA A 120 -0.74 -5.21 6.38
C ALA A 120 -1.49 -4.68 5.13
N LEU A 121 -2.41 -3.73 5.33
CA LEU A 121 -3.15 -3.11 4.21
C LEU A 121 -2.21 -2.49 3.19
N ARG A 122 -1.18 -1.75 3.64
CA ARG A 122 -0.19 -1.09 2.76
C ARG A 122 0.61 -2.08 1.92
N ARG A 123 0.89 -3.29 2.41
CA ARG A 123 1.62 -4.33 1.64
C ARG A 123 0.82 -4.90 0.48
N HIS A 124 -0.50 -4.88 0.58
CA HIS A 124 -1.40 -5.54 -0.37
C HIS A 124 -2.20 -4.58 -1.25
N LEU A 125 -2.25 -3.29 -0.90
CA LEU A 125 -2.78 -2.25 -1.77
C LEU A 125 -1.82 -2.01 -2.96
N PRO A 126 -2.33 -1.62 -4.14
CA PRO A 126 -1.49 -1.26 -5.28
C PRO A 126 -0.46 -0.18 -4.92
N GLU A 127 0.72 -0.23 -5.52
CA GLU A 127 1.78 0.79 -5.32
C GLU A 127 1.29 2.21 -5.63
N THR A 128 0.39 2.35 -6.60
CA THR A 128 -0.29 3.61 -6.93
C THR A 128 -1.15 4.17 -5.79
N ALA A 129 -1.44 3.34 -4.78
CA ALA A 129 -2.16 3.75 -3.57
C ALA A 129 -1.33 4.61 -2.62
N SER A 130 -0.01 4.57 -2.71
CA SER A 130 0.81 5.44 -1.85
C SER A 130 0.74 6.89 -2.33
N PRO A 131 0.56 7.86 -1.42
CA PRO A 131 0.61 9.26 -1.80
C PRO A 131 2.01 9.61 -2.33
N ILE A 132 2.08 10.56 -3.25
CA ILE A 132 3.36 11.12 -3.71
C ILE A 132 4.06 11.77 -2.52
N TRP A 133 3.31 12.58 -1.76
CA TRP A 133 3.74 13.21 -0.51
C TRP A 133 2.86 12.75 0.66
N ASP A 134 3.45 12.20 1.71
CA ASP A 134 2.78 11.84 2.97
C ASP A 134 3.15 12.85 4.05
N ASP A 135 2.25 13.82 4.29
CA ASP A 135 2.47 14.88 5.28
C ASP A 135 2.51 14.34 6.71
N THR A 136 1.72 13.30 7.00
CA THR A 136 1.67 12.71 8.34
C THR A 136 3.02 12.11 8.73
N ASP A 137 3.62 11.35 7.81
CA ASP A 137 4.92 10.73 8.05
C ASP A 137 6.05 11.76 8.06
N ALA A 138 6.01 12.75 7.15
CA ALA A 138 7.01 13.83 7.11
C ALA A 138 6.99 14.68 8.39
N LEU A 139 5.79 15.07 8.87
CA LEU A 139 5.64 15.81 10.13
C LEU A 139 6.14 14.97 11.32
N ALA A 140 5.81 13.68 11.37
CA ALA A 140 6.30 12.80 12.42
C ALA A 140 7.82 12.69 12.44
N ALA A 141 8.46 12.59 11.25
CA ALA A 141 9.92 12.51 11.11
C ALA A 141 10.64 13.81 11.53
N LEU A 142 9.99 14.97 11.38
CA LEU A 142 10.56 16.30 11.62
C LEU A 142 9.97 17.00 12.85
N GLY A 143 9.44 16.24 13.82
CA GLY A 143 8.98 16.79 15.10
C GLY A 143 7.76 17.70 15.00
N GLY A 144 6.91 17.53 13.98
CA GLY A 144 5.64 18.24 13.80
C GLY A 144 5.77 19.66 13.20
N GLN A 145 6.94 20.03 12.67
CA GLN A 145 7.20 21.39 12.16
C GLN A 145 7.01 21.45 10.63
N ALA A 146 5.88 21.98 10.17
CA ALA A 146 5.54 22.05 8.75
C ALA A 146 6.54 22.86 7.90
N GLU A 147 7.10 23.95 8.43
CA GLU A 147 8.11 24.75 7.72
C GLU A 147 9.39 23.93 7.46
N HIS A 148 9.78 23.05 8.39
CA HIS A 148 10.92 22.17 8.20
C HIS A 148 10.62 21.11 7.15
N VAL A 149 9.39 20.60 7.08
CA VAL A 149 8.97 19.64 6.04
C VAL A 149 9.15 20.28 4.66
N GLN A 150 8.64 21.50 4.46
CA GLN A 150 8.74 22.19 3.18
C GLN A 150 10.20 22.45 2.78
N THR A 151 11.02 22.95 3.71
CA THR A 151 12.44 23.19 3.45
C THR A 151 13.17 21.91 3.05
N MET A 152 12.88 20.80 3.73
CA MET A 152 13.49 19.51 3.40
C MET A 152 13.02 18.96 2.06
N ARG A 153 11.75 19.17 1.69
CA ARG A 153 11.22 18.82 0.37
C ARG A 153 11.88 19.60 -0.76
N ASP A 154 12.09 20.90 -0.57
CA ASP A 154 12.76 21.74 -1.56
C ASP A 154 14.20 21.28 -1.80
N LEU A 155 14.95 20.99 -0.74
CA LEU A 155 16.30 20.43 -0.83
C LEU A 155 16.32 19.06 -1.50
N PHE A 156 15.39 18.19 -1.14
CA PHE A 156 15.23 16.87 -1.74
C PHE A 156 14.95 16.95 -3.24
N LEU A 157 14.01 17.80 -3.66
CA LEU A 157 13.68 17.99 -5.07
C LEU A 157 14.85 18.58 -5.86
N ALA A 158 15.64 19.48 -5.26
CA ALA A 158 16.83 20.05 -5.90
C ALA A 158 17.93 18.99 -6.13
N GLU A 159 18.08 18.00 -5.24
CA GLU A 159 19.11 16.95 -5.36
C GLU A 159 18.66 15.77 -6.23
N LEU A 160 17.36 15.50 -6.30
CA LEU A 160 16.78 14.30 -6.91
C LEU A 160 17.22 14.06 -8.37
N PRO A 161 17.33 15.09 -9.27
CA PRO A 161 17.80 14.88 -10.64
C PRO A 161 19.24 14.36 -10.71
N ALA A 162 20.13 14.88 -9.87
CA ALA A 162 21.53 14.44 -9.83
C ALA A 162 21.64 13.00 -9.27
N GLN A 163 20.82 12.67 -8.28
CA GLN A 163 20.77 11.33 -7.71
C GLN A 163 20.23 10.31 -8.72
N ARG A 164 19.17 10.67 -9.48
CA ARG A 164 18.70 9.86 -10.62
C ARG A 164 19.82 9.52 -11.58
N GLN A 165 20.62 10.51 -12.00
CA GLN A 165 21.73 10.28 -12.92
C GLN A 165 22.74 9.28 -12.36
N ARG A 166 23.11 9.39 -11.08
CA ARG A 166 24.04 8.45 -10.44
C ARG A 166 23.49 7.02 -10.40
N ILE A 167 22.19 6.86 -10.10
CA ILE A 167 21.51 5.54 -10.09
C ILE A 167 21.54 4.93 -11.50
N VAL A 168 21.12 5.68 -12.52
CA VAL A 168 21.09 5.20 -13.91
C VAL A 168 22.49 4.82 -14.39
N GLN A 169 23.51 5.64 -14.11
CA GLN A 169 24.90 5.34 -14.47
C GLN A 169 25.40 4.07 -13.77
N ALA A 170 25.14 3.91 -12.49
CA ALA A 170 25.50 2.69 -11.76
C ALA A 170 24.81 1.45 -12.33
N ALA A 171 23.55 1.56 -12.74
CA ALA A 171 22.81 0.46 -13.38
C ALA A 171 23.36 0.11 -14.76
N ILE A 172 23.65 1.12 -15.62
CA ILE A 172 24.22 0.91 -16.96
C ILE A 172 25.58 0.21 -16.87
N HIS A 173 26.42 0.57 -15.91
CA HIS A 173 27.73 -0.04 -15.72
C HIS A 173 27.71 -1.33 -14.89
N ALA A 174 26.52 -1.79 -14.48
CA ALA A 174 26.33 -2.93 -13.59
C ALA A 174 27.14 -2.82 -12.27
N ASP A 175 27.40 -1.59 -11.82
CA ASP A 175 28.07 -1.34 -10.53
C ASP A 175 27.06 -1.50 -9.38
N VAL A 176 26.92 -2.75 -8.94
CA VAL A 176 26.01 -3.14 -7.86
C VAL A 176 26.32 -2.41 -6.55
N SER A 177 27.58 -2.12 -6.27
CA SER A 177 27.98 -1.45 -5.03
C SER A 177 27.55 0.01 -5.01
N ALA A 178 27.83 0.73 -6.09
CA ALA A 178 27.41 2.12 -6.26
C ALA A 178 25.87 2.21 -6.29
N LEU A 179 25.20 1.31 -7.03
CA LEU A 179 23.75 1.25 -7.10
C LEU A 179 23.10 1.08 -5.72
N ARG A 180 23.59 0.12 -4.92
CA ARG A 180 23.10 -0.09 -3.54
C ARG A 180 23.28 1.14 -2.66
N ALA A 181 24.44 1.79 -2.74
CA ALA A 181 24.73 2.98 -1.96
C ALA A 181 23.81 4.15 -2.31
N GLU A 182 23.53 4.38 -3.61
CA GLU A 182 22.62 5.44 -4.05
C GLU A 182 21.18 5.15 -3.62
N LEU A 183 20.70 3.90 -3.82
CA LEU A 183 19.35 3.49 -3.40
C LEU A 183 19.17 3.60 -1.88
N HIS A 184 20.19 3.25 -1.09
CA HIS A 184 20.13 3.38 0.37
C HIS A 184 19.98 4.84 0.80
N ARG A 185 20.74 5.76 0.19
CA ARG A 185 20.60 7.20 0.45
C ARG A 185 19.21 7.71 0.07
N LEU A 186 18.72 7.32 -1.10
CA LEU A 186 17.41 7.77 -1.59
C LEU A 186 16.27 7.30 -0.67
N VAL A 187 16.28 6.03 -0.20
CA VAL A 187 15.28 5.54 0.76
C VAL A 187 15.27 6.36 2.04
N ALA A 188 16.44 6.67 2.59
CA ALA A 188 16.54 7.47 3.80
C ALA A 188 15.96 8.87 3.59
N SER A 189 16.30 9.53 2.48
CA SER A 189 15.77 10.86 2.15
C SER A 189 14.25 10.83 1.94
N CYS A 190 13.71 9.82 1.23
CA CYS A 190 12.27 9.65 1.04
C CYS A 190 11.51 9.58 2.37
N GLY A 191 12.04 8.87 3.36
CA GLY A 191 11.42 8.75 4.68
C GLY A 191 11.28 10.10 5.42
N PHE A 192 12.26 10.99 5.30
CA PHE A 192 12.21 12.30 5.95
C PHE A 192 11.21 13.27 5.30
N VAL A 193 11.02 13.18 4.00
CA VAL A 193 10.14 14.11 3.26
C VAL A 193 8.75 13.55 3.00
N GLY A 194 8.50 12.28 3.36
CA GLY A 194 7.23 11.60 3.11
C GLY A 194 7.02 11.22 1.64
N ALA A 195 8.08 11.02 0.84
CA ALA A 195 7.99 10.64 -0.57
C ALA A 195 7.70 9.14 -0.73
N ARG A 196 6.50 8.71 -0.30
CA ARG A 196 6.15 7.29 -0.13
C ARG A 196 6.14 6.47 -1.41
N ARG A 197 5.59 7.02 -2.49
CA ARG A 197 5.56 6.32 -3.78
C ARG A 197 6.95 6.10 -4.32
N LEU A 198 7.79 7.11 -4.22
CA LEU A 198 9.19 7.00 -4.62
C LEU A 198 9.96 6.00 -3.72
N GLU A 199 9.73 6.02 -2.41
CA GLU A 199 10.33 5.06 -1.48
C GLU A 199 10.01 3.61 -1.87
N GLN A 200 8.77 3.31 -2.24
CA GLN A 200 8.37 1.96 -2.67
C GLN A 200 9.08 1.55 -3.96
N ALA A 201 9.17 2.43 -4.95
CA ALA A 201 9.89 2.16 -6.19
C ALA A 201 11.38 1.88 -5.94
N VAL A 202 12.01 2.63 -5.01
CA VAL A 202 13.39 2.38 -4.59
C VAL A 202 13.54 1.01 -3.93
N ARG A 203 12.65 0.65 -2.98
CA ARG A 203 12.67 -0.65 -2.31
C ARG A 203 12.47 -1.82 -3.27
N ARG A 204 11.63 -1.65 -4.29
CA ARG A 204 11.44 -2.63 -5.34
C ARG A 204 12.74 -2.88 -6.11
N LEU A 205 13.44 -1.82 -6.53
CA LEU A 205 14.74 -1.95 -7.20
C LEU A 205 15.81 -2.53 -6.27
N GLN A 206 15.77 -2.23 -4.97
CA GLN A 206 16.66 -2.86 -3.98
C GLN A 206 16.46 -4.37 -3.85
N ALA A 207 15.22 -4.84 -3.98
CA ALA A 207 14.88 -6.27 -3.93
C ALA A 207 15.33 -7.03 -5.19
N SER A 208 15.36 -6.37 -6.35
CA SER A 208 15.71 -6.94 -7.65
C SER A 208 16.66 -6.01 -8.40
N LEU A 209 17.90 -5.89 -7.89
CA LEU A 209 18.93 -5.04 -8.48
C LEU A 209 19.18 -5.42 -9.95
N LEU A 210 19.30 -4.41 -10.81
CA LEU A 210 19.47 -4.54 -12.26
C LEU A 210 18.25 -5.09 -13.03
N ASP A 211 17.10 -5.23 -12.38
CA ASP A 211 15.84 -5.49 -13.08
C ASP A 211 15.43 -4.25 -13.92
N PRO A 212 15.33 -4.37 -15.25
CA PRO A 212 14.98 -3.25 -16.10
C PRO A 212 13.58 -2.67 -15.84
N ASP A 213 12.63 -3.52 -15.41
CA ASP A 213 11.27 -3.08 -15.11
C ASP A 213 11.22 -2.30 -13.79
N ALA A 214 11.93 -2.76 -12.77
CA ALA A 214 12.07 -2.05 -11.51
C ALA A 214 12.81 -0.71 -11.69
N LEU A 215 13.82 -0.67 -12.56
CA LEU A 215 14.52 0.59 -12.87
C LEU A 215 13.61 1.58 -13.59
N ARG A 216 12.83 1.14 -14.59
CA ARG A 216 11.84 2.01 -15.27
C ARG A 216 10.77 2.53 -14.31
N ALA A 217 10.28 1.67 -13.40
CA ALA A 217 9.32 2.07 -12.39
C ALA A 217 9.89 3.14 -11.45
N LEU A 218 11.15 3.02 -11.06
CA LEU A 218 11.84 4.04 -10.25
C LEU A 218 11.99 5.37 -11.03
N GLU A 219 12.40 5.33 -12.29
CA GLU A 219 12.51 6.54 -13.12
C GLU A 219 11.16 7.24 -13.27
N ALA A 220 10.07 6.50 -13.51
CA ALA A 220 8.73 7.05 -13.57
C ALA A 220 8.29 7.69 -12.24
N ALA A 221 8.58 7.06 -11.10
CA ALA A 221 8.29 7.61 -9.79
C ALA A 221 9.10 8.90 -9.49
N ILE A 222 10.34 8.99 -9.95
CA ILE A 222 11.15 10.21 -9.84
C ILE A 222 10.55 11.35 -10.68
N GLU A 223 10.15 11.08 -11.92
CA GLU A 223 9.52 12.08 -12.79
C GLU A 223 8.21 12.60 -12.17
N GLU A 224 7.38 11.70 -11.65
CA GLU A 224 6.14 12.07 -10.97
C GLU A 224 6.40 12.94 -9.74
N GLN A 225 7.42 12.59 -8.94
CA GLN A 225 7.82 13.36 -7.76
C GLN A 225 8.28 14.78 -8.11
N LEU A 226 9.03 14.93 -9.23
CA LEU A 226 9.54 16.22 -9.72
C LEU A 226 8.44 17.12 -10.30
N THR A 227 7.36 16.52 -10.82
CA THR A 227 6.26 17.25 -11.47
C THR A 227 5.11 17.58 -10.52
N THR A 228 5.06 16.96 -9.35
CA THR A 228 4.00 17.17 -8.37
C THR A 228 4.44 18.17 -7.31
N PRO A 229 3.76 19.33 -7.18
CA PRO A 229 4.07 20.29 -6.13
C PRO A 229 4.03 19.65 -4.74
N ALA A 230 5.00 19.98 -3.91
CA ALA A 230 4.93 19.71 -2.48
C ALA A 230 3.97 20.75 -1.87
N ALA A 231 2.77 20.31 -1.51
CA ALA A 231 1.75 21.19 -0.92
C ALA A 231 2.11 21.59 0.52
#